data_50da350bb9f1af731824d60a0140f319
#
_entry.id   50da350bb9f1af731824d60a0140f319
#
_cell.length_a   1.000
_cell.length_b   1.000
_cell.length_c   1.000
_cell.angle_alpha   90.00
_cell.angle_beta   90.00
_cell.angle_gamma   90.00
#
_symmetry.space_group_name_H-M   'P 1'
#
loop_
_entity.id
_entity.type
_entity.pdbx_description
1 polymer ?
#
loop_
_entity_poly.entity_id
_entity_poly.type
_entity_poly.pdbx_seq_one_letter_code
_entity_poly.pdbx_strand_id
1 'polypeptide(L)'
;MNKALFSDESRRFAGATVYIILAPDNRYKFDTGKSVPLTVCVTHLRARRYFSTGYKVSSMKEYEALFSKSNTAIETRKELRKMFDRVCAKADELILLNRFSVADLKSYLDKSEGKVTEKTMRADDTFSYWAALGASKEKVKTRAMYSSALDWFKLFRKDKPISLSAVDTAIITRFAKWLDEQKARNGTDQPLSLDTRMVILRATRAVFNQAYKDGHTTMVPNFKGLIHAGNRRRLNALTVEEVLRLWEYWLAAPDKQSKYARAVGRSLLLYCLNGMNTIDMAKLVWTEKAAVSQKFPQFVFIRSKIDRANKPIGKQLDETSVPIIPQLRQLLDVYASPYSPGELVFPDIFLNAVTDEQKAIRVHDFNRRISKNIKDVCESLGIQSVTPQYARNSFISALAHHGVMTAYIDYAVGHATSEVSALLAGYISNVTPAMMQAFNEKIFIVPPIL
;
A
#
# COMPACT_ATOMS: atom_id res chain seq x y z
N MET A 1 10.62 22.34 28.68
CA MET A 1 10.27 22.22 27.24
C MET A 1 9.05 23.07 26.98
N ASN A 2 9.08 23.93 25.99
CA ASN A 2 7.91 24.74 25.64
C ASN A 2 6.80 23.81 25.11
N LYS A 3 5.55 24.05 25.53
CA LYS A 3 4.39 23.31 25.04
C LYS A 3 4.32 23.42 23.51
N ALA A 4 4.20 22.30 22.81
CA ALA A 4 4.06 22.31 21.35
C ALA A 4 2.69 22.90 20.95
N LEU A 5 2.64 23.68 19.88
CA LEU A 5 1.40 24.16 19.31
C LEU A 5 0.63 23.03 18.61
N PHE A 6 1.36 22.19 17.90
CA PHE A 6 0.88 20.94 17.32
C PHE A 6 1.93 19.83 17.48
N SER A 7 1.49 18.61 17.72
CA SER A 7 2.36 17.43 17.77
C SER A 7 1.67 16.23 17.15
N ASP A 8 2.47 15.35 16.55
CA ASP A 8 2.00 14.08 15.99
C ASP A 8 3.08 13.01 16.15
N GLU A 9 2.70 11.90 16.77
CA GLU A 9 3.52 10.72 17.06
C GLU A 9 2.92 9.44 16.46
N SER A 10 1.89 9.59 15.62
CA SER A 10 1.14 8.45 15.08
C SER A 10 1.95 7.63 14.05
N ARG A 11 3.05 8.18 13.54
CA ARG A 11 3.86 7.60 12.46
C ARG A 11 4.99 6.76 12.97
N ARG A 12 5.22 5.63 12.30
CA ARG A 12 6.39 4.77 12.56
C ARG A 12 7.06 4.37 11.26
N PHE A 13 8.39 4.37 11.29
CA PHE A 13 9.22 3.90 10.18
C PHE A 13 10.46 3.19 10.71
N ALA A 14 10.88 2.08 10.07
CA ALA A 14 12.03 1.27 10.48
C ALA A 14 12.04 0.91 12.00
N GLY A 15 10.84 0.62 12.56
CA GLY A 15 10.69 0.23 13.97
C GLY A 15 10.67 1.38 14.97
N ALA A 16 10.92 2.63 14.54
CA ALA A 16 10.95 3.81 15.40
C ALA A 16 9.80 4.79 15.08
N THR A 17 9.38 5.54 16.10
CA THR A 17 8.37 6.61 15.95
C THR A 17 8.97 7.81 15.24
N VAL A 18 8.20 8.40 14.33
CA VAL A 18 8.50 9.68 13.70
C VAL A 18 7.77 10.76 14.49
N TYR A 19 8.53 11.62 15.18
CA TYR A 19 7.98 12.73 15.95
C TYR A 19 7.92 13.97 15.08
N ILE A 20 6.75 14.58 14.93
CA ILE A 20 6.55 15.84 14.21
C ILE A 20 5.93 16.84 15.18
N ILE A 21 6.62 17.96 15.44
CA ILE A 21 6.19 18.96 16.41
C ILE A 21 6.30 20.35 15.80
N LEU A 22 5.29 21.20 15.98
CA LEU A 22 5.38 22.63 15.71
C LEU A 22 5.52 23.38 17.03
N ALA A 23 6.65 24.04 17.21
CA ALA A 23 7.01 24.77 18.41
C ALA A 23 8.05 25.87 18.11
N PRO A 24 8.35 26.78 19.06
CA PRO A 24 9.51 27.66 18.95
C PRO A 24 10.78 26.84 18.76
N ASP A 25 11.64 27.28 17.86
CA ASP A 25 12.90 26.64 17.55
C ASP A 25 13.83 26.68 18.76
N ASN A 26 14.12 25.51 19.35
CA ASN A 26 14.90 25.38 20.57
C ASN A 26 16.40 25.72 20.42
N ARG A 27 16.84 26.03 19.21
CA ARG A 27 18.19 26.55 18.94
C ARG A 27 18.32 28.03 19.27
N TYR A 28 17.19 28.74 19.48
CA TYR A 28 17.10 30.16 19.82
C TYR A 28 16.51 30.33 21.22
N LYS A 29 16.95 31.38 21.91
CA LYS A 29 16.46 31.74 23.26
C LYS A 29 15.66 33.05 23.19
N PHE A 30 14.59 33.15 23.94
CA PHE A 30 13.77 34.34 24.03
C PHE A 30 14.50 35.52 24.70
N ASP A 31 15.54 35.27 25.50
CA ASP A 31 16.24 36.26 26.31
C ASP A 31 17.27 37.09 25.53
N THR A 32 17.42 36.88 24.23
CA THR A 32 18.46 37.49 23.41
C THR A 32 18.00 38.78 22.70
N GLY A 33 16.75 39.22 22.93
CA GLY A 33 16.16 40.39 22.22
C GLY A 33 15.87 40.14 20.74
N LYS A 34 16.10 38.89 20.27
CA LYS A 34 15.81 38.48 18.89
C LYS A 34 14.54 37.62 18.84
N SER A 35 13.75 37.82 17.78
CA SER A 35 12.57 36.98 17.55
C SER A 35 12.94 35.51 17.30
N VAL A 36 12.20 34.61 17.92
CA VAL A 36 12.37 33.14 17.82
C VAL A 36 11.46 32.60 16.72
N PRO A 37 11.99 31.90 15.69
CA PRO A 37 11.17 31.32 14.64
C PRO A 37 10.33 30.16 15.19
N LEU A 38 9.07 30.04 14.70
CA LEU A 38 8.28 28.84 14.87
C LEU A 38 8.66 27.86 13.75
N THR A 39 8.94 26.62 14.13
CA THR A 39 9.40 25.61 13.17
C THR A 39 8.62 24.31 13.36
N VAL A 40 8.45 23.57 12.27
CA VAL A 40 8.05 22.16 12.35
C VAL A 40 9.32 21.34 12.49
N CYS A 41 9.51 20.74 13.66
CA CYS A 41 10.65 19.88 13.95
C CYS A 41 10.25 18.42 13.71
N VAL A 42 10.99 17.71 12.87
CA VAL A 42 10.83 16.29 12.61
C VAL A 42 12.01 15.54 13.18
N THR A 43 11.74 14.54 14.02
CA THR A 43 12.76 13.68 14.66
C THR A 43 12.48 12.21 14.35
N HIS A 44 13.49 11.49 13.88
CA HIS A 44 13.44 10.05 13.68
C HIS A 44 14.86 9.46 13.84
N LEU A 45 15.00 8.35 14.61
CA LEU A 45 16.27 7.65 14.85
C LEU A 45 17.42 8.61 15.24
N ARG A 46 17.18 9.55 16.16
CA ARG A 46 18.10 10.61 16.62
C ARG A 46 18.41 11.69 15.54
N ALA A 47 18.02 11.51 14.29
CA ALA A 47 18.13 12.56 13.28
C ALA A 47 17.01 13.59 13.46
N ARG A 48 17.36 14.88 13.40
CA ARG A 48 16.43 15.98 13.59
C ARG A 48 16.60 17.03 12.49
N ARG A 49 15.47 17.56 12.00
CA ARG A 49 15.44 18.67 11.03
C ARG A 49 14.32 19.64 11.38
N TYR A 50 14.56 20.89 11.06
CA TYR A 50 13.66 22.01 11.32
C TYR A 50 13.21 22.61 10.00
N PHE A 51 11.91 22.79 9.87
CA PHE A 51 11.25 23.36 8.69
C PHE A 51 10.67 24.71 9.11
N SER A 52 11.07 25.78 8.43
CA SER A 52 10.61 27.13 8.73
C SER A 52 9.12 27.25 8.42
N THR A 53 8.38 27.91 9.30
CA THR A 53 6.98 28.31 9.04
C THR A 53 6.89 29.74 8.50
N GLY A 54 7.99 30.48 8.47
CA GLY A 54 7.99 31.90 8.19
C GLY A 54 7.55 32.77 9.37
N TYR A 55 6.89 32.20 10.38
CA TYR A 55 6.45 32.91 11.58
C TYR A 55 7.55 32.99 12.62
N LYS A 56 7.60 34.15 13.31
CA LYS A 56 8.51 34.42 14.44
C LYS A 56 7.72 35.04 15.58
N VAL A 57 8.13 34.73 16.79
CA VAL A 57 7.57 35.33 18.02
C VAL A 57 8.68 36.03 18.79
N SER A 58 8.39 37.20 19.30
CA SER A 58 9.37 38.06 19.98
C SER A 58 9.50 37.75 21.46
N SER A 59 8.51 37.06 22.04
CA SER A 59 8.49 36.72 23.47
C SER A 59 7.70 35.42 23.72
N MET A 60 7.93 34.82 24.89
CA MET A 60 7.14 33.70 25.34
C MET A 60 5.66 34.02 25.52
N LYS A 61 5.34 35.24 25.96
CA LYS A 61 3.95 35.72 26.06
C LYS A 61 3.24 35.76 24.71
N GLU A 62 3.93 36.19 23.66
CA GLU A 62 3.40 36.17 22.29
C GLU A 62 3.16 34.73 21.81
N TYR A 63 4.05 33.81 22.11
CA TYR A 63 3.82 32.38 21.83
C TYR A 63 2.62 31.81 22.59
N GLU A 64 2.50 32.10 23.88
CA GLU A 64 1.38 31.68 24.70
C GLU A 64 0.04 32.30 24.23
N ALA A 65 0.06 33.50 23.70
CA ALA A 65 -1.12 34.13 23.13
C ALA A 65 -1.68 33.35 21.92
N LEU A 66 -0.88 32.57 21.23
CA LEU A 66 -1.36 31.68 20.16
C LEU A 66 -2.33 30.60 20.64
N PHE A 67 -2.35 30.27 21.93
CA PHE A 67 -3.30 29.30 22.51
C PHE A 67 -4.65 29.94 22.89
N SER A 68 -4.77 31.26 22.80
CA SER A 68 -6.00 31.99 23.13
C SER A 68 -7.13 31.74 22.12
N LYS A 69 -8.34 32.15 22.49
CA LYS A 69 -9.53 32.10 21.63
C LYS A 69 -9.75 33.38 20.80
N SER A 70 -8.77 34.29 20.73
CA SER A 70 -8.87 35.48 19.89
C SER A 70 -8.89 35.13 18.40
N ASN A 71 -9.61 35.92 17.60
CA ASN A 71 -9.73 35.70 16.16
C ASN A 71 -8.35 35.63 15.48
N THR A 72 -7.46 36.59 15.83
CA THR A 72 -6.08 36.64 15.30
C THR A 72 -5.31 35.36 15.64
N ALA A 73 -5.41 34.86 16.88
CA ALA A 73 -4.73 33.60 17.26
C ALA A 73 -5.32 32.39 16.53
N ILE A 74 -6.64 32.39 16.28
CA ILE A 74 -7.31 31.31 15.53
C ILE A 74 -6.83 31.31 14.06
N GLU A 75 -6.76 32.45 13.41
CA GLU A 75 -6.29 32.58 12.03
C GLU A 75 -4.81 32.17 11.90
N THR A 76 -3.96 32.68 12.79
CA THR A 76 -2.53 32.31 12.81
C THR A 76 -2.35 30.81 13.02
N ARG A 77 -3.08 30.20 13.96
CA ARG A 77 -3.05 28.75 14.15
C ARG A 77 -3.52 27.99 12.91
N LYS A 78 -4.53 28.50 12.19
CA LYS A 78 -5.03 27.88 10.96
C LYS A 78 -3.95 27.85 9.87
N GLU A 79 -3.20 28.95 9.71
CA GLU A 79 -2.08 28.98 8.75
C GLU A 79 -0.92 28.07 9.19
N LEU A 80 -0.54 28.11 10.46
CA LEU A 80 0.48 27.23 11.02
C LEU A 80 0.08 25.76 10.92
N ARG A 81 -1.21 25.46 11.07
CA ARG A 81 -1.76 24.12 10.91
C ARG A 81 -1.63 23.61 9.48
N LYS A 82 -1.89 24.42 8.48
CA LYS A 82 -1.69 24.05 7.06
C LYS A 82 -0.24 23.63 6.81
N MET A 83 0.72 24.37 7.36
CA MET A 83 2.14 24.05 7.21
C MET A 83 2.52 22.77 7.94
N PHE A 84 1.99 22.56 9.15
CA PHE A 84 2.19 21.34 9.91
C PHE A 84 1.64 20.12 9.16
N ASP A 85 0.41 20.20 8.68
CA ASP A 85 -0.26 19.11 7.95
C ASP A 85 0.45 18.82 6.63
N ARG A 86 1.03 19.81 5.96
CA ARG A 86 1.85 19.62 4.76
C ARG A 86 3.11 18.78 5.05
N VAL A 87 3.81 19.05 6.15
CA VAL A 87 4.98 18.26 6.58
C VAL A 87 4.55 16.85 6.92
N CYS A 88 3.43 16.69 7.63
CA CYS A 88 2.84 15.42 7.99
C CYS A 88 2.47 14.59 6.74
N ALA A 89 1.75 15.17 5.80
CA ALA A 89 1.34 14.50 4.57
C ALA A 89 2.56 14.04 3.75
N LYS A 90 3.63 14.84 3.73
CA LYS A 90 4.86 14.47 3.02
C LYS A 90 5.65 13.39 3.73
N ALA A 91 5.65 13.38 5.05
CA ALA A 91 6.20 12.28 5.83
C ALA A 91 5.43 10.97 5.55
N ASP A 92 4.10 11.03 5.48
CA ASP A 92 3.25 9.88 5.14
C ASP A 92 3.58 9.32 3.75
N GLU A 93 3.74 10.19 2.76
CA GLU A 93 4.12 9.78 1.41
C GLU A 93 5.47 9.06 1.38
N LEU A 94 6.48 9.60 2.08
CA LEU A 94 7.81 8.98 2.14
C LEU A 94 7.81 7.65 2.93
N ILE A 95 6.99 7.54 3.98
CA ILE A 95 6.80 6.29 4.73
C ILE A 95 6.12 5.25 3.84
N LEU A 96 5.09 5.65 3.09
CA LEU A 96 4.39 4.76 2.15
C LEU A 96 5.34 4.23 1.07
N LEU A 97 6.27 5.07 0.61
CA LEU A 97 7.30 4.72 -0.37
C LEU A 97 8.43 3.87 0.24
N ASN A 98 8.37 3.56 1.54
CA ASN A 98 9.43 2.89 2.30
C ASN A 98 10.81 3.59 2.19
N ARG A 99 10.79 4.94 2.14
CA ARG A 99 11.97 5.79 1.88
C ARG A 99 12.09 6.94 2.87
N PHE A 100 11.37 6.87 3.98
CA PHE A 100 11.40 7.96 4.93
C PHE A 100 12.81 8.14 5.52
N SER A 101 13.38 9.31 5.29
CA SER A 101 14.46 9.87 6.09
C SER A 101 14.17 11.34 6.33
N VAL A 102 14.68 11.86 7.45
CA VAL A 102 14.49 13.29 7.78
C VAL A 102 15.22 14.20 6.78
N ALA A 103 16.28 13.69 6.14
CA ALA A 103 17.02 14.39 5.09
C ALA A 103 16.22 14.44 3.78
N ASP A 104 15.62 13.31 3.37
CA ASP A 104 14.79 13.25 2.17
C ASP A 104 13.54 14.11 2.32
N LEU A 105 12.90 14.09 3.50
CA LEU A 105 11.77 14.96 3.80
C LEU A 105 12.15 16.45 3.61
N LYS A 106 13.33 16.86 4.08
CA LYS A 106 13.83 18.23 3.87
C LYS A 106 14.04 18.53 2.39
N SER A 107 14.77 17.69 1.69
CA SER A 107 15.03 17.86 0.26
C SER A 107 13.73 17.99 -0.56
N TYR A 108 12.68 17.30 -0.14
CA TYR A 108 11.39 17.29 -0.80
C TYR A 108 10.59 18.57 -0.53
N LEU A 109 10.62 19.06 0.70
CA LEU A 109 9.91 20.29 1.10
C LEU A 109 10.63 21.54 0.58
N ASP A 110 11.95 21.58 0.62
CA ASP A 110 12.75 22.69 0.06
C ASP A 110 12.51 22.85 -1.46
N LYS A 111 12.32 21.74 -2.18
CA LYS A 111 11.95 21.75 -3.61
C LYS A 111 10.52 22.26 -3.85
N SER A 112 9.62 22.12 -2.90
CA SER A 112 8.22 22.53 -3.02
C SER A 112 7.99 23.99 -2.60
N GLU A 113 8.91 24.61 -1.86
CA GLU A 113 8.91 26.03 -1.53
C GLU A 113 9.60 26.84 -2.62
N GLY A 114 9.16 26.66 -3.87
CA GLY A 114 9.59 27.41 -5.03
C GLY A 114 10.30 28.73 -4.76
N LYS A 115 11.62 28.72 -4.57
CA LYS A 115 12.47 29.57 -5.38
C LYS A 115 12.76 28.78 -6.66
N VAL A 116 11.71 28.39 -7.34
CA VAL A 116 11.76 28.25 -8.78
C VAL A 116 11.85 29.68 -9.29
N THR A 117 13.06 30.23 -9.36
CA THR A 117 13.33 31.06 -10.52
C THR A 117 12.72 30.29 -11.69
N GLU A 118 11.83 30.93 -12.44
CA GLU A 118 11.36 30.49 -13.74
C GLU A 118 12.54 30.26 -14.69
N LYS A 119 13.31 29.22 -14.38
CA LYS A 119 14.05 28.48 -15.36
C LYS A 119 12.97 27.70 -16.05
N THR A 120 12.44 28.29 -17.14
CA THR A 120 11.63 27.66 -18.16
C THR A 120 11.83 26.15 -18.06
N MET A 121 10.83 25.42 -17.48
CA MET A 121 10.81 23.97 -17.53
C MET A 121 10.87 23.64 -19.00
N ARG A 122 12.01 23.15 -19.48
CA ARG A 122 12.13 22.69 -20.85
C ARG A 122 11.13 21.55 -20.92
N ALA A 123 10.10 21.70 -21.72
CA ALA A 123 9.02 20.72 -21.93
C ALA A 123 9.54 19.33 -22.30
N ASP A 124 10.82 19.23 -22.61
CA ASP A 124 11.54 18.03 -23.07
C ASP A 124 12.38 17.32 -21.98
N ASP A 125 12.38 17.80 -20.71
CA ASP A 125 13.18 17.15 -19.67
C ASP A 125 12.50 15.84 -19.20
N THR A 126 13.21 14.73 -19.34
CA THR A 126 12.76 13.40 -18.96
C THR A 126 12.29 13.33 -17.49
N PHE A 127 13.00 13.98 -16.58
CA PHE A 127 12.67 13.89 -15.15
C PHE A 127 11.37 14.62 -14.82
N SER A 128 11.18 15.81 -15.38
CA SER A 128 9.97 16.62 -15.20
C SER A 128 8.76 15.96 -15.82
N TYR A 129 8.88 15.47 -17.06
CA TYR A 129 7.81 14.73 -17.74
C TYR A 129 7.42 13.47 -16.96
N TRP A 130 8.42 12.68 -16.54
CA TRP A 130 8.17 11.44 -15.79
C TRP A 130 7.47 11.71 -14.45
N ALA A 131 7.93 12.73 -13.71
CA ALA A 131 7.33 13.13 -12.45
C ALA A 131 5.85 13.55 -12.63
N ALA A 132 5.56 14.37 -13.65
CA ALA A 132 4.21 14.81 -13.98
C ALA A 132 3.31 13.64 -14.38
N LEU A 133 3.81 12.76 -15.26
CA LEU A 133 3.09 11.55 -15.67
C LEU A 133 2.84 10.60 -14.48
N GLY A 134 3.80 10.45 -13.59
CA GLY A 134 3.63 9.66 -12.38
C GLY A 134 2.56 10.23 -11.45
N ALA A 135 2.58 11.54 -11.24
CA ALA A 135 1.60 12.26 -10.41
C ALA A 135 0.17 12.18 -10.97
N SER A 136 0.00 12.11 -12.29
CA SER A 136 -1.33 12.00 -12.95
C SER A 136 -2.00 10.65 -12.76
N LYS A 137 -1.31 9.62 -12.24
CA LYS A 137 -1.89 8.28 -12.07
C LYS A 137 -2.85 8.26 -10.87
N GLU A 138 -4.05 7.75 -11.08
CA GLU A 138 -5.10 7.68 -10.04
C GLU A 138 -4.69 6.79 -8.86
N LYS A 139 -4.11 5.62 -9.14
CA LYS A 139 -3.80 4.62 -8.11
C LYS A 139 -2.50 4.95 -7.36
N VAL A 140 -2.57 5.08 -6.04
CA VAL A 140 -1.42 5.38 -5.15
C VAL A 140 -0.21 4.47 -5.42
N LYS A 141 -0.43 3.16 -5.54
CA LYS A 141 0.65 2.20 -5.84
C LYS A 141 1.29 2.44 -7.21
N THR A 142 0.51 2.87 -8.20
CA THR A 142 1.03 3.20 -9.52
C THR A 142 1.88 4.46 -9.46
N ARG A 143 1.42 5.52 -8.74
CA ARG A 143 2.23 6.73 -8.49
C ARG A 143 3.55 6.38 -7.84
N ALA A 144 3.52 5.57 -6.78
CA ALA A 144 4.71 5.11 -6.06
C ALA A 144 5.68 4.34 -6.97
N MET A 145 5.17 3.47 -7.85
CA MET A 145 5.98 2.72 -8.81
C MET A 145 6.69 3.65 -9.80
N TYR A 146 5.98 4.65 -10.35
CA TYR A 146 6.57 5.63 -11.27
C TYR A 146 7.62 6.50 -10.57
N SER A 147 7.33 6.97 -9.35
CA SER A 147 8.29 7.74 -8.55
C SER A 147 9.54 6.93 -8.23
N SER A 148 9.39 5.69 -7.76
CA SER A 148 10.52 4.82 -7.47
C SER A 148 11.39 4.55 -8.71
N ALA A 149 10.77 4.30 -9.86
CA ALA A 149 11.51 4.07 -11.10
C ALA A 149 12.25 5.34 -11.57
N LEU A 150 11.64 6.52 -11.42
CA LEU A 150 12.28 7.80 -11.69
C LEU A 150 13.50 8.01 -10.78
N ASP A 151 13.39 7.67 -9.50
CA ASP A 151 14.50 7.81 -8.57
C ASP A 151 15.70 6.93 -8.94
N TRP A 152 15.45 5.70 -9.41
CA TRP A 152 16.51 4.84 -9.93
C TRP A 152 17.13 5.43 -11.19
N PHE A 153 16.31 5.98 -12.09
CA PHE A 153 16.83 6.60 -13.30
C PHE A 153 17.64 7.88 -13.01
N LYS A 154 17.21 8.70 -12.04
CA LYS A 154 17.97 9.86 -11.56
C LYS A 154 19.32 9.47 -10.98
N LEU A 155 19.38 8.43 -10.15
CA LEU A 155 20.65 7.93 -9.61
C LEU A 155 21.61 7.47 -10.72
N PHE A 156 21.11 6.68 -11.67
CA PHE A 156 21.88 6.27 -12.84
C PHE A 156 22.43 7.47 -13.59
N ARG A 157 21.66 8.53 -13.72
CA ARG A 157 22.06 9.78 -14.39
C ARG A 157 22.85 10.73 -13.48
N LYS A 158 23.10 10.39 -12.22
CA LYS A 158 23.73 11.27 -11.22
C LYS A 158 23.02 12.62 -11.13
N ASP A 159 21.68 12.59 -11.10
CA ASP A 159 20.76 13.73 -11.11
C ASP A 159 20.96 14.72 -12.29
N LYS A 160 21.66 14.31 -13.36
CA LYS A 160 21.81 15.12 -14.57
C LYS A 160 20.60 14.88 -15.50
N PRO A 161 19.75 15.89 -15.70
CA PRO A 161 18.60 15.78 -16.58
C PRO A 161 19.03 15.53 -18.02
N ILE A 162 18.16 14.88 -18.79
CA ILE A 162 18.36 14.56 -20.21
C ILE A 162 17.04 14.80 -20.95
N SER A 163 17.07 15.25 -22.19
CA SER A 163 15.86 15.38 -22.98
C SER A 163 15.26 14.01 -23.32
N LEU A 164 13.94 13.94 -23.46
CA LEU A 164 13.24 12.70 -23.82
C LEU A 164 13.75 12.13 -25.15
N SER A 165 14.01 13.00 -26.12
CA SER A 165 14.53 12.63 -27.45
C SER A 165 15.96 12.12 -27.45
N ALA A 166 16.76 12.46 -26.43
CA ALA A 166 18.15 12.02 -26.29
C ALA A 166 18.28 10.67 -25.58
N VAL A 167 17.19 10.10 -25.02
CA VAL A 167 17.21 8.77 -24.41
C VAL A 167 17.01 7.72 -25.49
N ASP A 168 18.09 7.11 -25.90
CA ASP A 168 18.13 6.04 -26.89
C ASP A 168 18.16 4.63 -26.26
N THR A 169 18.18 3.61 -27.10
CA THR A 169 18.27 2.21 -26.69
C THR A 169 19.59 1.92 -25.96
N ALA A 170 20.69 2.59 -26.32
CA ALA A 170 21.99 2.38 -25.68
C ALA A 170 21.97 2.89 -24.22
N ILE A 171 21.32 4.02 -23.94
CA ILE A 171 21.14 4.54 -22.57
C ILE A 171 20.27 3.58 -21.75
N ILE A 172 19.18 3.05 -22.30
CA ILE A 172 18.31 2.09 -21.59
C ILE A 172 19.05 0.78 -21.32
N THR A 173 19.85 0.29 -22.27
CA THR A 173 20.67 -0.91 -22.06
C THR A 173 21.70 -0.71 -20.96
N ARG A 174 22.39 0.44 -20.92
CA ARG A 174 23.32 0.80 -19.83
C ARG A 174 22.58 0.93 -18.49
N PHE A 175 21.39 1.52 -18.48
CA PHE A 175 20.57 1.61 -17.28
C PHE A 175 20.17 0.23 -16.74
N ALA A 176 19.75 -0.69 -17.61
CA ALA A 176 19.43 -2.06 -17.23
C ALA A 176 20.64 -2.79 -16.60
N LYS A 177 21.82 -2.73 -17.24
CA LYS A 177 23.06 -3.31 -16.70
C LYS A 177 23.46 -2.68 -15.36
N TRP A 178 23.34 -1.35 -15.26
CA TRP A 178 23.64 -0.66 -14.00
C TRP A 178 22.70 -1.08 -12.87
N LEU A 179 21.41 -1.37 -13.16
CA LEU A 179 20.46 -1.89 -12.16
C LEU A 179 20.86 -3.30 -11.66
N ASP A 180 21.55 -4.11 -12.48
CA ASP A 180 22.03 -5.44 -12.08
C ASP A 180 23.08 -5.37 -10.96
N GLU A 181 23.83 -4.26 -10.89
CA GLU A 181 24.89 -4.02 -9.92
C GLU A 181 24.38 -3.35 -8.63
N GLN A 182 23.11 -2.95 -8.60
CA GLN A 182 22.57 -2.20 -7.46
C GLN A 182 22.11 -3.10 -6.32
N LYS A 183 22.20 -2.57 -5.10
CA LYS A 183 21.68 -3.19 -3.88
C LYS A 183 20.25 -2.71 -3.56
N ALA A 184 19.51 -3.55 -2.86
CA ALA A 184 18.17 -3.20 -2.39
C ALA A 184 18.22 -2.05 -1.37
N ARG A 185 17.29 -1.11 -1.45
CA ARG A 185 17.23 0.07 -0.58
C ARG A 185 16.48 -0.16 0.74
N ASN A 186 16.30 -1.41 1.12
CA ASN A 186 15.59 -1.81 2.35
C ASN A 186 16.50 -1.97 3.58
N GLY A 187 17.75 -1.48 3.50
CA GLY A 187 18.74 -1.62 4.57
C GLY A 187 19.40 -3.00 4.65
N THR A 188 19.06 -3.92 3.76
CA THR A 188 19.78 -5.19 3.59
C THR A 188 20.85 -5.02 2.51
N ASP A 189 22.00 -5.64 2.70
CA ASP A 189 23.10 -5.60 1.73
C ASP A 189 22.88 -6.59 0.56
N GLN A 190 21.62 -6.89 0.26
CA GLN A 190 21.22 -7.82 -0.78
C GLN A 190 21.18 -7.15 -2.16
N PRO A 191 21.54 -7.86 -3.25
CA PRO A 191 21.34 -7.36 -4.59
C PRO A 191 19.89 -6.99 -4.88
N LEU A 192 19.71 -6.00 -5.75
CA LEU A 192 18.36 -5.63 -6.22
C LEU A 192 17.72 -6.81 -6.95
N SER A 193 16.57 -7.27 -6.46
CA SER A 193 15.92 -8.47 -7.00
C SER A 193 15.55 -8.30 -8.47
N LEU A 194 15.58 -9.41 -9.24
CA LEU A 194 15.18 -9.42 -10.64
C LEU A 194 13.76 -8.83 -10.83
N ASP A 195 12.81 -9.21 -9.96
CA ASP A 195 11.44 -8.70 -10.04
C ASP A 195 11.38 -7.17 -9.89
N THR A 196 12.16 -6.61 -8.95
CA THR A 196 12.23 -5.16 -8.74
C THR A 196 12.83 -4.47 -9.97
N ARG A 197 13.91 -5.02 -10.53
CA ARG A 197 14.52 -4.51 -11.78
C ARG A 197 13.52 -4.51 -12.93
N MET A 198 12.76 -5.62 -13.09
CA MET A 198 11.73 -5.73 -14.12
C MET A 198 10.59 -4.74 -13.92
N VAL A 199 10.18 -4.45 -12.68
CA VAL A 199 9.18 -3.41 -12.37
C VAL A 199 9.69 -2.04 -12.79
N ILE A 200 10.94 -1.70 -12.45
CA ILE A 200 11.57 -0.43 -12.82
C ILE A 200 11.60 -0.28 -14.35
N LEU A 201 12.10 -1.29 -15.07
CA LEU A 201 12.20 -1.25 -16.53
C LEU A 201 10.85 -1.18 -17.22
N ARG A 202 9.80 -1.87 -16.70
CA ARG A 202 8.43 -1.76 -17.23
C ARG A 202 7.85 -0.37 -17.02
N ALA A 203 8.08 0.25 -15.85
CA ALA A 203 7.67 1.62 -15.60
C ALA A 203 8.40 2.60 -16.54
N THR A 204 9.72 2.43 -16.71
CA THR A 204 10.51 3.20 -17.67
C THR A 204 9.95 3.10 -19.08
N ARG A 205 9.68 1.88 -19.56
CA ARG A 205 9.08 1.67 -20.88
C ARG A 205 7.73 2.36 -21.03
N ALA A 206 6.88 2.29 -19.98
CA ALA A 206 5.58 2.92 -20.00
C ALA A 206 5.68 4.45 -20.13
N VAL A 207 6.68 5.07 -19.49
CA VAL A 207 6.96 6.52 -19.61
C VAL A 207 7.32 6.89 -21.04
N PHE A 208 8.27 6.18 -21.66
CA PHE A 208 8.68 6.50 -23.05
C PHE A 208 7.61 6.19 -24.08
N ASN A 209 6.81 5.14 -23.87
CA ASN A 209 5.65 4.88 -24.71
C ASN A 209 4.61 6.01 -24.61
N GLN A 210 4.39 6.56 -23.42
CA GLN A 210 3.46 7.67 -23.25
C GLN A 210 4.04 8.96 -23.83
N ALA A 211 5.32 9.25 -23.61
CA ALA A 211 5.99 10.41 -24.18
C ALA A 211 5.94 10.42 -25.72
N TYR A 212 6.05 9.24 -26.34
CA TYR A 212 5.87 9.11 -27.79
C TYR A 212 4.43 9.43 -28.23
N LYS A 213 3.44 8.89 -27.51
CA LYS A 213 2.01 9.18 -27.79
C LYS A 213 1.67 10.66 -27.60
N ASP A 214 2.29 11.31 -26.64
CA ASP A 214 2.08 12.73 -26.33
C ASP A 214 2.89 13.66 -27.25
N GLY A 215 3.69 13.10 -28.17
CA GLY A 215 4.49 13.87 -29.14
C GLY A 215 5.78 14.50 -28.56
N HIS A 216 6.19 14.14 -27.34
CA HIS A 216 7.41 14.65 -26.70
C HIS A 216 8.70 13.97 -27.20
N THR A 217 8.58 12.86 -27.90
CA THR A 217 9.71 12.16 -28.56
C THR A 217 9.25 11.52 -29.85
N THR A 218 10.16 11.40 -30.82
CA THR A 218 9.89 10.79 -32.12
C THR A 218 10.10 9.29 -32.14
N MET A 219 10.73 8.72 -31.10
CA MET A 219 10.96 7.29 -31.00
C MET A 219 10.90 6.77 -29.56
N VAL A 220 10.56 5.51 -29.42
CA VAL A 220 10.60 4.77 -28.15
C VAL A 220 11.88 3.92 -28.13
N PRO A 221 12.72 4.01 -27.07
CA PRO A 221 13.84 3.10 -26.90
C PRO A 221 13.41 1.63 -26.91
N ASN A 222 14.22 0.76 -27.47
CA ASN A 222 13.94 -0.66 -27.53
C ASN A 222 14.22 -1.34 -26.18
N PHE A 223 13.21 -2.04 -25.62
CA PHE A 223 13.29 -2.81 -24.39
C PHE A 223 13.31 -4.33 -24.61
N LYS A 224 13.39 -4.79 -25.88
CA LYS A 224 13.43 -6.22 -26.21
C LYS A 224 14.70 -6.84 -25.62
N GLY A 225 14.56 -7.97 -24.96
CA GLY A 225 15.68 -8.65 -24.28
C GLY A 225 16.11 -8.04 -22.94
N LEU A 226 15.59 -6.85 -22.56
CA LEU A 226 15.88 -6.23 -21.26
C LEU A 226 14.79 -6.53 -20.21
N ILE A 227 13.55 -6.75 -20.66
CA ILE A 227 12.43 -7.06 -19.79
C ILE A 227 12.08 -8.54 -19.98
N HIS A 228 12.36 -9.31 -18.96
CA HIS A 228 12.03 -10.74 -18.92
C HIS A 228 10.73 -10.98 -18.16
N ALA A 229 10.03 -12.05 -18.48
CA ALA A 229 9.04 -12.61 -17.58
C ALA A 229 9.78 -13.00 -16.29
N GLY A 230 9.25 -12.60 -15.14
CA GLY A 230 9.81 -13.05 -13.87
C GLY A 230 9.90 -14.58 -13.84
N ASN A 231 10.93 -15.12 -13.19
CA ASN A 231 10.98 -16.56 -12.96
C ASN A 231 9.65 -16.97 -12.31
N ARG A 232 9.03 -18.02 -12.83
CA ARG A 232 7.88 -18.64 -12.17
C ARG A 232 8.36 -19.16 -10.82
N ARG A 233 8.27 -18.32 -9.79
CA ARG A 233 8.54 -18.74 -8.42
C ARG A 233 7.49 -19.79 -8.07
N ARG A 234 7.93 -20.86 -7.42
CA ARG A 234 6.98 -21.72 -6.71
C ARG A 234 6.21 -20.79 -5.76
N LEU A 235 4.91 -20.69 -5.97
CA LEU A 235 4.08 -19.84 -5.11
C LEU A 235 4.07 -20.48 -3.72
N ASN A 236 4.46 -19.70 -2.73
CA ASN A 236 4.40 -20.17 -1.35
C ASN A 236 2.92 -20.26 -0.94
N ALA A 237 2.49 -21.46 -0.63
CA ALA A 237 1.17 -21.78 -0.14
C ALA A 237 1.31 -22.67 1.10
N LEU A 238 0.41 -22.54 2.05
CA LEU A 238 0.24 -23.51 3.12
C LEU A 238 -0.53 -24.70 2.61
N THR A 239 -0.20 -25.89 3.10
CA THR A 239 -1.05 -27.06 2.94
C THR A 239 -2.31 -26.93 3.80
N VAL A 240 -3.32 -27.76 3.55
CA VAL A 240 -4.54 -27.76 4.37
C VAL A 240 -4.23 -28.14 5.82
N GLU A 241 -3.31 -29.08 6.04
CA GLU A 241 -2.85 -29.49 7.38
C GLU A 241 -2.19 -28.33 8.13
N GLU A 242 -1.40 -27.50 7.44
CA GLU A 242 -0.77 -26.32 8.04
C GLU A 242 -1.83 -25.25 8.38
N VAL A 243 -2.84 -25.08 7.54
CA VAL A 243 -3.99 -24.20 7.82
C VAL A 243 -4.78 -24.73 9.03
N LEU A 244 -5.01 -26.04 9.13
CA LEU A 244 -5.70 -26.67 10.26
C LEU A 244 -4.92 -26.43 11.57
N ARG A 245 -3.60 -26.57 11.58
CA ARG A 245 -2.77 -26.25 12.77
C ARG A 245 -2.91 -24.78 13.19
N LEU A 246 -2.97 -23.85 12.24
CA LEU A 246 -3.26 -22.44 12.55
C LEU A 246 -4.68 -22.24 13.07
N TRP A 247 -5.64 -22.98 12.55
CA TRP A 247 -7.03 -22.97 13.00
C TRP A 247 -7.16 -23.47 14.44
N GLU A 248 -6.55 -24.61 14.76
CA GLU A 248 -6.50 -25.18 16.10
C GLU A 248 -5.82 -24.25 17.11
N TYR A 249 -4.67 -23.65 16.73
CA TYR A 249 -4.03 -22.63 17.53
C TYR A 249 -4.99 -21.48 17.85
N TRP A 250 -5.71 -20.98 16.84
CA TRP A 250 -6.68 -19.92 17.04
C TRP A 250 -7.83 -20.36 17.93
N LEU A 251 -8.37 -21.55 17.74
CA LEU A 251 -9.44 -22.10 18.59
C LEU A 251 -9.02 -22.26 20.05
N ALA A 252 -7.80 -22.69 20.30
CA ALA A 252 -7.27 -22.90 21.63
C ALA A 252 -6.91 -21.59 22.37
N ALA A 253 -6.74 -20.47 21.66
CA ALA A 253 -6.37 -19.20 22.28
C ALA A 253 -7.47 -18.68 23.20
N PRO A 254 -7.20 -18.42 24.52
CA PRO A 254 -8.20 -17.96 25.47
C PRO A 254 -8.70 -16.53 25.15
N ASP A 255 -7.80 -15.68 24.64
CA ASP A 255 -8.13 -14.34 24.15
C ASP A 255 -7.85 -14.23 22.65
N LYS A 256 -8.94 -14.20 21.87
CA LYS A 256 -8.90 -14.02 20.40
C LYS A 256 -8.39 -12.64 19.97
N GLN A 257 -8.38 -11.67 20.90
CA GLN A 257 -7.89 -10.31 20.66
C GLN A 257 -6.41 -10.13 21.01
N SER A 258 -5.76 -11.13 21.59
CA SER A 258 -4.32 -11.13 21.81
C SER A 258 -3.55 -10.92 20.50
N LYS A 259 -2.35 -10.36 20.57
CA LYS A 259 -1.57 -10.00 19.35
C LYS A 259 -1.34 -11.20 18.42
N TYR A 260 -1.14 -12.40 18.98
CA TYR A 260 -0.86 -13.61 18.21
C TYR A 260 -2.13 -14.24 17.65
N ALA A 261 -3.14 -14.45 18.49
CA ALA A 261 -4.41 -15.01 18.04
C ALA A 261 -5.09 -14.11 17.00
N ARG A 262 -5.01 -12.78 17.19
CA ARG A 262 -5.51 -11.81 16.20
C ARG A 262 -4.77 -11.92 14.86
N ALA A 263 -3.45 -12.09 14.87
CA ALA A 263 -2.68 -12.21 13.63
C ALA A 263 -3.04 -13.49 12.88
N VAL A 264 -3.17 -14.63 13.60
CA VAL A 264 -3.64 -15.90 13.01
C VAL A 264 -5.07 -15.76 12.50
N GLY A 265 -6.01 -15.26 13.33
CA GLY A 265 -7.41 -15.11 12.92
C GLY A 265 -7.59 -14.19 11.71
N ARG A 266 -6.83 -13.08 11.64
CA ARG A 266 -6.86 -12.20 10.46
C ARG A 266 -6.25 -12.85 9.21
N SER A 267 -5.25 -13.72 9.36
CA SER A 267 -4.71 -14.51 8.25
C SER A 267 -5.73 -15.55 7.77
N LEU A 268 -6.39 -16.24 8.70
CA LEU A 268 -7.46 -17.20 8.40
C LEU A 268 -8.68 -16.51 7.76
N LEU A 269 -9.03 -15.28 8.19
CA LEU A 269 -10.07 -14.48 7.52
C LEU A 269 -9.74 -14.26 6.04
N LEU A 270 -8.52 -13.84 5.72
CA LEU A 270 -8.11 -13.65 4.32
C LEU A 270 -8.21 -14.95 3.54
N TYR A 271 -7.85 -16.08 4.15
CA TYR A 271 -7.97 -17.40 3.55
C TYR A 271 -9.43 -17.79 3.27
N CYS A 272 -10.30 -17.69 4.27
CA CYS A 272 -11.73 -18.00 4.15
C CYS A 272 -12.48 -17.01 3.24
N LEU A 273 -11.97 -15.80 3.08
CA LEU A 273 -12.47 -14.81 2.12
C LEU A 273 -11.90 -15.05 0.70
N ASN A 274 -11.80 -16.30 0.26
CA ASN A 274 -11.27 -16.70 -1.06
C ASN A 274 -9.87 -16.17 -1.36
N GLY A 275 -9.01 -16.05 -0.35
CA GLY A 275 -7.68 -15.44 -0.50
C GLY A 275 -7.77 -13.97 -0.92
N MET A 276 -8.74 -13.24 -0.40
CA MET A 276 -8.97 -11.82 -0.70
C MET A 276 -7.75 -10.97 -0.37
N ASN A 277 -7.47 -9.95 -1.17
CA ASN A 277 -6.46 -8.97 -0.81
C ASN A 277 -6.93 -8.10 0.35
N THR A 278 -6.04 -7.71 1.23
CA THR A 278 -6.38 -6.89 2.41
C THR A 278 -7.10 -5.59 2.08
N ILE A 279 -6.78 -4.97 0.93
CA ILE A 279 -7.49 -3.74 0.51
C ILE A 279 -8.95 -4.02 0.14
N ASP A 280 -9.24 -5.19 -0.44
CA ASP A 280 -10.62 -5.59 -0.77
C ASP A 280 -11.37 -5.97 0.50
N MET A 281 -10.72 -6.70 1.44
CA MET A 281 -11.25 -6.99 2.76
C MET A 281 -11.58 -5.69 3.55
N ALA A 282 -10.70 -4.70 3.50
CA ALA A 282 -10.91 -3.42 4.18
C ALA A 282 -12.08 -2.59 3.60
N LYS A 283 -12.43 -2.83 2.34
CA LYS A 283 -13.55 -2.19 1.64
C LYS A 283 -14.82 -3.02 1.64
N LEU A 284 -14.78 -4.23 2.23
CA LEU A 284 -15.92 -5.12 2.25
C LEU A 284 -17.04 -4.52 3.10
N VAL A 285 -18.24 -4.49 2.54
CA VAL A 285 -19.45 -4.00 3.22
C VAL A 285 -20.44 -5.13 3.47
N TRP A 286 -21.22 -5.00 4.52
CA TRP A 286 -22.35 -5.88 4.75
C TRP A 286 -23.40 -5.69 3.66
N THR A 287 -23.88 -6.78 3.11
CA THR A 287 -24.99 -6.81 2.15
C THR A 287 -26.08 -7.74 2.65
N GLU A 288 -27.31 -7.58 2.15
CA GLU A 288 -28.42 -8.47 2.49
C GLU A 288 -28.10 -9.95 2.18
N LYS A 289 -27.30 -10.21 1.13
CA LYS A 289 -26.85 -11.56 0.79
C LYS A 289 -25.93 -12.20 1.86
N ALA A 290 -25.32 -11.40 2.72
CA ALA A 290 -24.46 -11.85 3.82
C ALA A 290 -25.22 -12.08 5.13
N ALA A 291 -26.52 -11.77 5.18
CA ALA A 291 -27.37 -11.96 6.37
C ALA A 291 -27.42 -13.43 6.80
N VAL A 292 -27.45 -13.66 8.11
CA VAL A 292 -27.55 -15.01 8.69
C VAL A 292 -28.86 -15.72 8.29
N SER A 293 -29.93 -14.96 8.02
CA SER A 293 -31.21 -15.46 7.55
C SER A 293 -31.19 -16.06 6.14
N GLN A 294 -30.14 -15.82 5.37
CA GLN A 294 -30.00 -16.40 4.03
C GLN A 294 -29.69 -17.89 4.11
N LYS A 295 -30.30 -18.68 3.24
CA LYS A 295 -30.03 -20.12 3.13
C LYS A 295 -28.55 -20.41 2.79
N PHE A 296 -27.96 -19.58 1.93
CA PHE A 296 -26.56 -19.63 1.53
C PHE A 296 -25.96 -18.21 1.61
N PRO A 297 -25.57 -17.77 2.83
CA PRO A 297 -25.06 -16.44 3.02
C PRO A 297 -23.72 -16.26 2.29
N GLN A 298 -23.55 -15.11 1.63
CA GLN A 298 -22.34 -14.80 0.86
C GLN A 298 -22.08 -13.30 0.78
N PHE A 299 -20.80 -12.94 0.75
CA PHE A 299 -20.40 -11.60 0.33
C PHE A 299 -20.36 -11.53 -1.19
N VAL A 300 -20.79 -10.39 -1.73
CA VAL A 300 -20.64 -10.08 -3.17
C VAL A 300 -19.92 -8.75 -3.27
N PHE A 301 -18.84 -8.71 -4.02
CA PHE A 301 -18.01 -7.53 -4.15
C PHE A 301 -17.29 -7.46 -5.50
N ILE A 302 -16.83 -6.26 -5.85
CA ILE A 302 -16.00 -6.00 -7.04
C ILE A 302 -14.58 -5.71 -6.57
N ARG A 303 -13.61 -6.43 -7.11
CA ARG A 303 -12.19 -6.24 -6.73
C ARG A 303 -11.70 -4.83 -7.05
N SER A 304 -10.98 -4.22 -6.09
CA SER A 304 -10.36 -2.89 -6.27
C SER A 304 -9.29 -2.85 -7.38
N LYS A 305 -8.75 -4.00 -7.78
CA LYS A 305 -7.74 -4.09 -8.84
C LYS A 305 -8.34 -4.04 -10.25
N ILE A 306 -9.65 -4.29 -10.40
CA ILE A 306 -10.31 -4.25 -11.70
C ILE A 306 -10.29 -2.80 -12.20
N ASP A 307 -9.74 -2.59 -13.38
CA ASP A 307 -9.69 -1.28 -14.02
C ASP A 307 -11.06 -0.94 -14.60
N ARG A 308 -11.76 -0.03 -13.90
CA ARG A 308 -13.10 0.43 -14.32
C ARG A 308 -13.03 1.37 -15.52
N ALA A 309 -11.92 2.08 -15.69
CA ALA A 309 -11.77 3.10 -16.72
C ALA A 309 -11.63 2.50 -18.13
N ASN A 310 -11.12 1.28 -18.25
CA ASN A 310 -10.87 0.62 -19.54
C ASN A 310 -11.96 -0.41 -19.92
N LYS A 311 -13.06 -0.53 -19.17
CA LYS A 311 -14.18 -1.39 -19.59
C LYS A 311 -15.11 -0.63 -20.55
N PRO A 312 -15.56 -1.28 -21.63
CA PRO A 312 -16.55 -0.69 -22.52
C PRO A 312 -17.82 -0.29 -21.75
N ILE A 313 -18.38 0.86 -22.10
CA ILE A 313 -19.65 1.34 -21.53
C ILE A 313 -20.72 0.26 -21.72
N GLY A 314 -21.40 -0.11 -20.62
CA GLY A 314 -22.47 -1.13 -20.64
C GLY A 314 -22.02 -2.55 -20.30
N LYS A 315 -20.71 -2.83 -20.12
CA LYS A 315 -20.26 -4.15 -19.64
C LYS A 315 -20.33 -4.19 -18.12
N GLN A 316 -21.15 -5.11 -17.57
CA GLN A 316 -21.26 -5.32 -16.13
C GLN A 316 -19.89 -5.65 -15.53
N LEU A 317 -19.56 -5.07 -14.38
CA LEU A 317 -18.33 -5.40 -13.65
C LEU A 317 -18.46 -6.83 -13.12
N ASP A 318 -17.36 -7.60 -13.22
CA ASP A 318 -17.35 -8.96 -12.72
C ASP A 318 -17.42 -8.95 -11.19
N GLU A 319 -18.57 -9.31 -10.66
CA GLU A 319 -18.78 -9.53 -9.23
C GLU A 319 -18.16 -10.85 -8.84
N THR A 320 -17.55 -10.89 -7.66
CA THR A 320 -17.00 -12.08 -7.04
C THR A 320 -17.83 -12.40 -5.81
N SER A 321 -18.22 -13.66 -5.65
CA SER A 321 -18.95 -14.13 -4.48
C SER A 321 -18.02 -14.92 -3.54
N VAL A 322 -18.20 -14.69 -2.24
CA VAL A 322 -17.52 -15.41 -1.17
C VAL A 322 -18.56 -16.04 -0.26
N PRO A 323 -18.76 -17.36 -0.34
CA PRO A 323 -19.66 -18.06 0.57
C PRO A 323 -19.20 -17.93 2.03
N ILE A 324 -20.15 -17.71 2.93
CA ILE A 324 -19.88 -17.64 4.38
C ILE A 324 -19.98 -19.04 4.95
N ILE A 325 -18.90 -19.81 4.83
CA ILE A 325 -18.78 -21.15 5.43
C ILE A 325 -18.73 -21.07 6.97
N PRO A 326 -18.98 -22.16 7.71
CA PRO A 326 -19.02 -22.16 9.19
C PRO A 326 -17.77 -21.56 9.84
N GLN A 327 -16.58 -21.89 9.31
CA GLN A 327 -15.30 -21.35 9.83
C GLN A 327 -15.20 -19.83 9.61
N LEU A 328 -15.62 -19.34 8.44
CA LEU A 328 -15.66 -17.90 8.19
C LEU A 328 -16.64 -17.21 9.16
N ARG A 329 -17.80 -17.83 9.45
CA ARG A 329 -18.77 -17.29 10.40
C ARG A 329 -18.15 -17.11 11.78
N GLN A 330 -17.47 -18.13 12.31
CA GLN A 330 -16.79 -18.03 13.61
C GLN A 330 -15.74 -16.90 13.66
N LEU A 331 -14.99 -16.68 12.57
CA LEU A 331 -14.04 -15.58 12.49
C LEU A 331 -14.73 -14.21 12.40
N LEU A 332 -15.85 -14.11 11.68
CA LEU A 332 -16.65 -12.89 11.59
C LEU A 332 -17.24 -12.51 12.95
N ASP A 333 -17.75 -13.47 13.71
CA ASP A 333 -18.32 -13.24 15.05
C ASP A 333 -17.28 -12.63 16.02
N VAL A 334 -15.99 -12.86 15.80
CA VAL A 334 -14.90 -12.31 16.62
C VAL A 334 -14.36 -10.98 16.09
N TYR A 335 -14.27 -10.81 14.77
CA TYR A 335 -13.47 -9.73 14.17
C TYR A 335 -14.28 -8.76 13.32
N ALA A 336 -15.49 -9.08 12.93
CA ALA A 336 -16.31 -8.18 12.13
C ALA A 336 -17.09 -7.17 13.00
N SER A 337 -17.48 -6.07 12.39
CA SER A 337 -18.50 -5.19 12.97
C SER A 337 -19.85 -5.90 13.05
N PRO A 338 -20.78 -5.47 13.92
CA PRO A 338 -22.14 -5.94 13.90
C PRO A 338 -22.76 -5.83 12.48
N TYR A 339 -23.60 -6.80 12.14
CA TYR A 339 -24.25 -6.79 10.84
C TYR A 339 -25.11 -5.54 10.66
N SER A 340 -24.77 -4.74 9.65
CA SER A 340 -25.52 -3.54 9.24
C SER A 340 -25.33 -3.33 7.75
N PRO A 341 -26.33 -3.55 6.91
CA PRO A 341 -26.22 -3.39 5.45
C PRO A 341 -25.66 -2.03 5.05
N GLY A 342 -24.68 -2.01 4.16
CA GLY A 342 -23.98 -0.80 3.71
C GLY A 342 -22.77 -0.39 4.54
N GLU A 343 -22.65 -0.87 5.77
CA GLU A 343 -21.51 -0.56 6.65
C GLU A 343 -20.30 -1.50 6.38
N LEU A 344 -19.11 -1.00 6.70
CA LEU A 344 -17.88 -1.79 6.56
C LEU A 344 -17.91 -2.99 7.51
N VAL A 345 -17.54 -4.17 6.98
CA VAL A 345 -17.37 -5.40 7.78
C VAL A 345 -16.16 -5.27 8.74
N PHE A 346 -15.10 -4.61 8.30
CA PHE A 346 -13.83 -4.46 9.05
C PHE A 346 -13.38 -3.00 9.15
N PRO A 347 -14.12 -2.12 9.85
CA PRO A 347 -13.80 -0.70 9.95
C PRO A 347 -12.47 -0.44 10.66
N ASP A 348 -12.02 -1.36 11.51
CA ASP A 348 -10.77 -1.29 12.26
C ASP A 348 -9.51 -1.34 11.37
N ILE A 349 -9.63 -1.74 10.10
CA ILE A 349 -8.50 -1.73 9.16
C ILE A 349 -8.19 -0.30 8.72
N PHE A 350 -9.20 0.46 8.35
CA PHE A 350 -9.02 1.85 7.91
C PHE A 350 -8.93 2.84 9.08
N LEU A 351 -9.57 2.51 10.22
CA LEU A 351 -9.74 3.47 11.32
C LEU A 351 -10.32 4.80 10.80
N ASN A 352 -9.65 5.92 11.09
CA ASN A 352 -10.08 7.26 10.67
C ASN A 352 -9.44 7.71 9.34
N ALA A 353 -8.96 6.78 8.50
CA ALA A 353 -8.35 7.13 7.23
C ALA A 353 -9.41 7.62 6.23
N VAL A 354 -9.26 8.84 5.74
CA VAL A 354 -10.18 9.47 4.79
C VAL A 354 -9.63 9.36 3.37
N THR A 355 -8.35 9.74 3.15
CA THR A 355 -7.75 9.73 1.80
C THR A 355 -7.29 8.33 1.39
N ASP A 356 -7.16 8.11 0.08
CA ASP A 356 -6.66 6.84 -0.45
C ASP A 356 -5.21 6.54 -0.01
N GLU A 357 -4.39 7.58 0.17
CA GLU A 357 -3.04 7.48 0.71
C GLU A 357 -3.07 6.96 2.15
N GLN A 358 -3.90 7.55 2.99
CA GLN A 358 -4.08 7.12 4.38
C GLN A 358 -4.60 5.67 4.45
N LYS A 359 -5.60 5.32 3.63
CA LYS A 359 -6.11 3.95 3.53
C LYS A 359 -5.03 2.96 3.10
N ALA A 360 -4.20 3.32 2.13
CA ALA A 360 -3.07 2.50 1.69
C ALA A 360 -2.04 2.27 2.80
N ILE A 361 -1.74 3.30 3.60
CA ILE A 361 -0.85 3.19 4.78
C ILE A 361 -1.46 2.24 5.82
N ARG A 362 -2.74 2.39 6.14
CA ARG A 362 -3.42 1.50 7.10
C ARG A 362 -3.39 0.04 6.68
N VAL A 363 -3.66 -0.23 5.41
CA VAL A 363 -3.57 -1.59 4.85
C VAL A 363 -2.14 -2.14 4.91
N HIS A 364 -1.13 -1.32 4.62
CA HIS A 364 0.27 -1.71 4.75
C HIS A 364 0.62 -2.04 6.21
N ASP A 365 0.24 -1.20 7.16
CA ASP A 365 0.49 -1.42 8.58
C ASP A 365 -0.25 -2.64 9.13
N PHE A 366 -1.48 -2.88 8.66
CA PHE A 366 -2.23 -4.08 8.98
C PHE A 366 -1.48 -5.35 8.52
N ASN A 367 -1.05 -5.38 7.27
CA ASN A 367 -0.28 -6.51 6.71
C ASN A 367 1.04 -6.72 7.47
N ARG A 368 1.75 -5.64 7.79
CA ARG A 368 3.00 -5.70 8.54
C ARG A 368 2.80 -6.28 9.94
N ARG A 369 1.72 -5.87 10.64
CA ARG A 369 1.37 -6.41 11.97
C ARG A 369 1.05 -7.89 11.91
N ILE A 370 0.26 -8.33 10.92
CA ILE A 370 -0.01 -9.76 10.72
C ILE A 370 1.30 -10.51 10.50
N SER A 371 2.09 -10.12 9.50
CA SER A 371 3.33 -10.82 9.15
C SER A 371 4.32 -10.90 10.31
N LYS A 372 4.44 -9.82 11.11
CA LYS A 372 5.33 -9.80 12.27
C LYS A 372 4.87 -10.76 13.36
N ASN A 373 3.58 -10.74 13.72
CA ASN A 373 3.09 -11.48 14.88
C ASN A 373 2.81 -12.96 14.55
N ILE A 374 2.44 -13.28 13.32
CA ILE A 374 2.20 -14.67 12.92
C ILE A 374 3.50 -15.46 12.76
N LYS A 375 4.63 -14.79 12.53
CA LYS A 375 5.94 -15.44 12.38
C LYS A 375 6.27 -16.31 13.59
N ASP A 376 6.14 -15.76 14.79
CA ASP A 376 6.46 -16.48 16.04
C ASP A 376 5.55 -17.70 16.23
N VAL A 377 4.27 -17.58 15.82
CA VAL A 377 3.31 -18.69 15.88
C VAL A 377 3.66 -19.77 14.84
N CYS A 378 3.98 -19.38 13.61
CA CYS A 378 4.39 -20.33 12.57
C CYS A 378 5.63 -21.11 13.01
N GLU A 379 6.61 -20.43 13.60
CA GLU A 379 7.82 -21.05 14.13
C GLU A 379 7.50 -22.07 15.23
N SER A 380 6.64 -21.71 16.18
CA SER A 380 6.20 -22.63 17.26
C SER A 380 5.43 -23.86 16.76
N LEU A 381 4.73 -23.73 15.64
CA LEU A 381 3.98 -24.80 15.00
C LEU A 381 4.79 -25.58 13.96
N GLY A 382 6.06 -25.25 13.72
CA GLY A 382 6.86 -25.85 12.65
C GLY A 382 6.29 -25.59 11.24
N ILE A 383 5.65 -24.44 11.04
CA ILE A 383 5.06 -24.00 9.77
C ILE A 383 5.97 -22.94 9.16
N GLN A 384 6.11 -22.94 7.83
CA GLN A 384 6.81 -21.86 7.15
C GLN A 384 6.17 -20.50 7.47
N SER A 385 7.01 -19.48 7.77
CA SER A 385 6.52 -18.12 8.03
C SER A 385 5.68 -17.58 6.88
N VAL A 386 4.51 -17.04 7.19
CA VAL A 386 3.52 -16.60 6.22
C VAL A 386 3.33 -15.08 6.20
N THR A 387 2.84 -14.59 5.08
CA THR A 387 2.38 -13.22 4.89
C THR A 387 0.94 -13.25 4.40
N PRO A 388 0.19 -12.14 4.42
CA PRO A 388 -1.18 -12.10 3.88
C PRO A 388 -1.33 -12.64 2.44
N GLN A 389 -0.26 -12.59 1.64
CA GLN A 389 -0.28 -13.13 0.27
C GLN A 389 -0.42 -14.67 0.23
N TYR A 390 0.07 -15.37 1.25
CA TYR A 390 -0.06 -16.83 1.34
C TYR A 390 -1.51 -17.29 1.40
N ALA A 391 -2.39 -16.52 2.03
CA ALA A 391 -3.81 -16.86 2.14
C ALA A 391 -4.43 -17.14 0.77
N ARG A 392 -4.10 -16.32 -0.25
CA ARG A 392 -4.59 -16.50 -1.61
C ARG A 392 -4.02 -17.74 -2.29
N ASN A 393 -2.70 -17.93 -2.18
CA ASN A 393 -2.05 -19.10 -2.78
C ASN A 393 -2.53 -20.39 -2.14
N SER A 394 -2.70 -20.39 -0.82
CA SER A 394 -3.20 -21.54 -0.05
C SER A 394 -4.64 -21.89 -0.42
N PHE A 395 -5.52 -20.87 -0.55
CA PHE A 395 -6.90 -21.08 -1.00
C PHE A 395 -6.95 -21.73 -2.39
N ILE A 396 -6.20 -21.18 -3.35
CA ILE A 396 -6.13 -21.72 -4.72
C ILE A 396 -5.60 -23.16 -4.69
N SER A 397 -4.51 -23.39 -3.96
CA SER A 397 -3.87 -24.71 -3.86
C SER A 397 -4.80 -25.75 -3.23
N ALA A 398 -5.49 -25.40 -2.14
CA ALA A 398 -6.45 -26.29 -1.48
C ALA A 398 -7.57 -26.73 -2.43
N LEU A 399 -8.21 -25.79 -3.12
CA LEU A 399 -9.26 -26.12 -4.08
C LEU A 399 -8.74 -26.93 -5.28
N ALA A 400 -7.55 -26.60 -5.79
CA ALA A 400 -6.94 -27.33 -6.90
C ALA A 400 -6.64 -28.78 -6.53
N HIS A 401 -6.11 -29.04 -5.33
CA HIS A 401 -5.84 -30.41 -4.84
C HIS A 401 -7.14 -31.23 -4.61
N HIS A 402 -8.26 -30.55 -4.39
CA HIS A 402 -9.58 -31.18 -4.34
C HIS A 402 -10.24 -31.36 -5.71
N GLY A 403 -9.54 -31.09 -6.81
CA GLY A 403 -10.07 -31.23 -8.16
C GLY A 403 -11.21 -30.26 -8.48
N VAL A 404 -11.31 -29.13 -7.75
CA VAL A 404 -12.30 -28.11 -8.05
C VAL A 404 -11.96 -27.46 -9.38
N MET A 405 -12.96 -27.26 -10.23
CA MET A 405 -12.76 -26.73 -11.59
C MET A 405 -12.03 -25.37 -11.57
N THR A 406 -11.00 -25.24 -12.39
CA THR A 406 -10.16 -24.03 -12.48
C THR A 406 -10.97 -22.77 -12.75
N ALA A 407 -12.04 -22.89 -13.58
CA ALA A 407 -12.94 -21.78 -13.85
C ALA A 407 -13.59 -21.19 -12.58
N TYR A 408 -14.02 -22.06 -11.64
CA TYR A 408 -14.53 -21.61 -10.36
C TYR A 408 -13.44 -20.96 -9.51
N ILE A 409 -12.25 -21.57 -9.45
CA ILE A 409 -11.13 -21.00 -8.68
C ILE A 409 -10.78 -19.61 -9.17
N ASP A 410 -10.68 -19.41 -10.49
CA ASP A 410 -10.42 -18.09 -11.09
C ASP A 410 -11.53 -17.07 -10.78
N TYR A 411 -12.78 -17.48 -10.86
CA TYR A 411 -13.92 -16.67 -10.45
C TYR A 411 -13.85 -16.31 -8.96
N ALA A 412 -13.68 -17.32 -8.08
CA ALA A 412 -13.66 -17.14 -6.63
C ALA A 412 -12.57 -16.19 -6.16
N VAL A 413 -11.40 -16.22 -6.81
CA VAL A 413 -10.31 -15.28 -6.52
C VAL A 413 -10.37 -14.00 -7.35
N GLY A 414 -11.36 -13.86 -8.24
CA GLY A 414 -11.56 -12.68 -9.09
C GLY A 414 -10.38 -12.44 -10.03
N HIS A 415 -9.81 -13.45 -10.63
CA HIS A 415 -8.88 -13.28 -11.75
C HIS A 415 -9.66 -12.74 -12.95
N ALA A 416 -9.08 -11.76 -13.67
CA ALA A 416 -9.64 -11.36 -14.96
C ALA A 416 -9.63 -12.59 -15.87
N THR A 417 -10.77 -12.90 -16.45
CA THR A 417 -10.92 -14.01 -17.38
C THR A 417 -9.96 -13.84 -18.56
N SER A 418 -9.01 -14.77 -18.69
CA SER A 418 -8.27 -14.95 -19.95
C SER A 418 -9.27 -15.38 -21.07
N GLU A 419 -8.89 -15.29 -22.34
CA GLU A 419 -9.78 -15.72 -23.45
C GLU A 419 -10.31 -17.14 -23.27
N VAL A 420 -9.52 -18.05 -22.69
CA VAL A 420 -9.94 -19.41 -22.34
C VAL A 420 -10.99 -19.42 -21.22
N SER A 421 -10.88 -18.49 -20.25
CA SER A 421 -11.90 -18.35 -19.19
C SER A 421 -13.17 -17.67 -19.71
N ALA A 422 -13.16 -16.92 -20.80
CA ALA A 422 -14.37 -16.33 -21.38
C ALA A 422 -15.30 -17.42 -21.95
N LEU A 423 -14.73 -18.46 -22.53
CA LEU A 423 -15.48 -19.68 -22.92
C LEU A 423 -16.03 -20.41 -21.70
N LEU A 424 -15.24 -20.50 -20.61
CA LEU A 424 -15.63 -21.15 -19.37
C LEU A 424 -16.56 -20.28 -18.51
N ALA A 425 -16.63 -18.97 -18.71
CA ALA A 425 -17.54 -18.08 -18.00
C ALA A 425 -19.02 -18.48 -18.20
N GLY A 426 -19.37 -19.03 -19.35
CA GLY A 426 -20.68 -19.61 -19.61
C GLY A 426 -21.00 -20.82 -18.71
N TYR A 427 -19.99 -21.58 -18.28
CA TYR A 427 -20.16 -22.70 -17.35
C TYR A 427 -20.27 -22.26 -15.90
N ILE A 428 -19.68 -21.10 -15.53
CA ILE A 428 -19.74 -20.54 -14.17
C ILE A 428 -21.15 -20.03 -13.87
N SER A 429 -21.90 -19.57 -14.88
CA SER A 429 -23.29 -19.13 -14.70
C SER A 429 -24.19 -20.22 -14.11
N ASN A 430 -23.76 -21.51 -14.18
CA ASN A 430 -24.48 -22.64 -13.61
C ASN A 430 -24.00 -23.02 -12.20
N VAL A 431 -23.01 -22.35 -11.63
CA VAL A 431 -22.53 -22.61 -10.25
C VAL A 431 -23.50 -21.96 -9.27
N THR A 432 -24.29 -22.76 -8.59
CA THR A 432 -25.26 -22.26 -7.60
C THR A 432 -24.57 -21.85 -6.31
N PRO A 433 -25.22 -21.01 -5.45
CA PRO A 433 -24.68 -20.67 -4.14
C PRO A 433 -24.38 -21.89 -3.27
N ALA A 434 -25.19 -22.95 -3.36
CA ALA A 434 -24.94 -24.21 -2.67
C ALA A 434 -23.66 -24.91 -3.14
N MET A 435 -23.40 -24.94 -4.46
CA MET A 435 -22.16 -25.50 -5.00
C MET A 435 -20.95 -24.66 -4.58
N MET A 436 -21.07 -23.34 -4.59
CA MET A 436 -20.00 -22.44 -4.14
C MET A 436 -19.63 -22.71 -2.68
N GLN A 437 -20.64 -22.88 -1.82
CA GLN A 437 -20.45 -23.24 -0.42
C GLN A 437 -19.72 -24.60 -0.29
N ALA A 438 -20.22 -25.63 -0.97
CA ALA A 438 -19.62 -26.95 -0.95
C ALA A 438 -18.18 -26.98 -1.46
N PHE A 439 -17.83 -26.15 -2.45
CA PHE A 439 -16.45 -25.99 -2.92
C PHE A 439 -15.60 -25.31 -1.85
N ASN A 440 -16.10 -24.25 -1.24
CA ASN A 440 -15.35 -23.50 -0.25
C ASN A 440 -15.15 -24.28 1.08
N GLU A 441 -16.08 -25.14 1.47
CA GLU A 441 -15.90 -26.00 2.64
C GLU A 441 -14.71 -26.96 2.50
N LYS A 442 -14.32 -27.34 1.27
CA LYS A 442 -13.17 -28.21 1.01
C LYS A 442 -11.83 -27.61 1.46
N ILE A 443 -11.72 -26.30 1.65
CA ILE A 443 -10.46 -25.67 2.08
C ILE A 443 -10.03 -26.07 3.50
N PHE A 444 -10.91 -26.68 4.29
CA PHE A 444 -10.60 -27.24 5.61
C PHE A 444 -10.63 -28.78 5.64
N ILE A 445 -10.71 -29.42 4.50
CA ILE A 445 -10.68 -30.88 4.36
C ILE A 445 -9.33 -31.29 3.78
N VAL A 446 -8.61 -32.17 4.43
CA VAL A 446 -7.35 -32.71 3.89
C VAL A 446 -7.65 -33.45 2.59
N PRO A 447 -7.03 -33.05 1.46
CA PRO A 447 -7.29 -33.73 0.20
C PRO A 447 -6.81 -35.21 0.27
N PRO A 448 -7.51 -36.14 -0.41
CA PRO A 448 -7.05 -37.51 -0.48
C PRO A 448 -5.67 -37.59 -1.15
N ILE A 449 -4.82 -38.47 -0.67
CA ILE A 449 -3.54 -38.76 -1.31
C ILE A 449 -3.89 -39.47 -2.64
N LEU A 450 -3.61 -38.82 -3.75
CA LEU A 450 -3.77 -39.38 -5.10
C LEU A 450 -2.65 -40.36 -5.41
#